data_3033e171b2b28b89e309a3090e2daa25
#
_entry.id   3033e171b2b28b89e309a3090e2daa25
#
_cell.length_a   1.000
_cell.length_b   1.000
_cell.length_c   1.000
_cell.angle_alpha   90.00
_cell.angle_beta   90.00
_cell.angle_gamma   90.00
#
_symmetry.space_group_name_H-M   'P 1'
#
loop_
_entity.id
_entity.type
_entity.pdbx_description
1 polymer ?
#
loop_
_entity_poly.entity_id
_entity_poly.type
_entity_poly.pdbx_seq_one_letter_code
_entity_poly.pdbx_strand_id
1 'polypeptide(L)'
;MPFTISHAVLAPPISKLTGHRLPIAALAIGCMTPDLYRLFTNVDYNQSHQWSGLIFPNLLIGLFFCILWYALYRPMLFAFSGLHKPLNINGLNNFSGFILSIIIAIWVGVATHILWDGITHVDFRTFAFKDILSQPISIFQHNYPLHRVLQIGMSAFALPILFWMICRHHQHYRQAQPVHKNIKIYVIAVFLFSLLAGILSYLYFAEGSYSDAFSHDLYSYVGKSINYFFRAFLTLFSLGCLIFIVLKRCSSIFSKSST
;
A
#
# COMPACT_ATOMS: atom_id res chain seq x y z
N MET A 1 5.74 7.27 -9.49
CA MET A 1 4.75 6.45 -10.24
C MET A 1 3.35 6.97 -9.94
N PRO A 2 2.39 7.02 -10.89
CA PRO A 2 1.04 7.51 -10.60
C PRO A 2 0.25 6.57 -9.68
N PHE A 3 0.63 5.29 -9.60
CA PHE A 3 -0.02 4.32 -8.71
C PHE A 3 0.91 3.93 -7.56
N THR A 4 0.62 4.39 -6.36
CA THR A 4 1.39 4.12 -5.13
C THR A 4 1.70 2.64 -4.93
N ILE A 5 0.75 1.74 -5.21
CA ILE A 5 0.92 0.29 -5.03
C ILE A 5 1.99 -0.30 -5.96
N SER A 6 2.29 0.36 -7.11
CA SER A 6 3.30 -0.11 -8.06
C SER A 6 4.71 -0.12 -7.47
N HIS A 7 5.01 0.79 -6.53
CA HIS A 7 6.30 0.83 -5.83
C HIS A 7 6.55 -0.45 -5.02
N ALA A 8 5.50 -1.12 -4.56
CA ALA A 8 5.62 -2.37 -3.78
C ALA A 8 6.19 -3.55 -4.60
N VAL A 9 6.29 -3.44 -5.94
CA VAL A 9 6.90 -4.49 -6.79
C VAL A 9 8.35 -4.78 -6.42
N LEU A 10 9.06 -3.81 -5.85
CA LEU A 10 10.46 -3.96 -5.41
C LEU A 10 10.59 -4.74 -4.09
N ALA A 11 9.53 -4.85 -3.28
CA ALA A 11 9.62 -5.46 -1.96
C ALA A 11 9.98 -6.96 -1.99
N PRO A 12 9.37 -7.84 -2.82
CA PRO A 12 9.75 -9.25 -2.86
C PRO A 12 11.20 -9.50 -3.32
N PRO A 13 11.73 -8.88 -4.40
CA PRO A 13 13.11 -9.07 -4.80
C PRO A 13 14.10 -8.55 -3.75
N ILE A 14 13.87 -7.40 -3.10
CA ILE A 14 14.74 -6.89 -2.04
C ILE A 14 14.73 -7.84 -0.83
N SER A 15 13.59 -8.34 -0.42
CA SER A 15 13.50 -9.34 0.65
C SER A 15 14.32 -10.59 0.32
N LYS A 16 14.24 -11.08 -0.92
CA LYS A 16 15.02 -12.23 -1.38
C LYS A 16 16.53 -11.95 -1.36
N LEU A 17 16.95 -10.79 -1.85
CA LEU A 17 18.38 -10.38 -1.85
C LEU A 17 18.96 -10.28 -0.44
N THR A 18 18.15 -9.91 0.55
CA THR A 18 18.57 -9.87 1.96
C THR A 18 18.42 -11.22 2.68
N GLY A 19 18.24 -12.33 1.95
CA GLY A 19 18.03 -13.66 2.54
C GLY A 19 16.76 -13.73 3.39
N HIS A 20 15.72 -13.00 3.02
CA HIS A 20 14.44 -12.89 3.73
C HIS A 20 14.54 -12.29 5.15
N ARG A 21 15.63 -11.61 5.48
CA ARG A 21 15.80 -10.91 6.76
C ARG A 21 14.90 -9.69 6.88
N LEU A 22 14.61 -9.02 5.77
CA LEU A 22 13.68 -7.90 5.73
C LEU A 22 12.28 -8.40 5.34
N PRO A 23 11.25 -8.15 6.19
CA PRO A 23 9.88 -8.60 5.94
C PRO A 23 9.29 -7.93 4.68
N ILE A 24 8.77 -8.74 3.74
CA ILE A 24 8.18 -8.24 2.48
C ILE A 24 7.09 -7.19 2.73
N ALA A 25 6.22 -7.43 3.74
CA ALA A 25 5.13 -6.49 4.04
C ALA A 25 5.66 -5.13 4.51
N ALA A 26 6.68 -5.10 5.37
CA ALA A 26 7.28 -3.86 5.84
C ALA A 26 8.02 -3.12 4.71
N LEU A 27 8.72 -3.86 3.83
CA LEU A 27 9.32 -3.30 2.62
C LEU A 27 8.25 -2.68 1.71
N ALA A 28 7.16 -3.41 1.43
CA ALA A 28 6.08 -2.93 0.58
C ALA A 28 5.41 -1.68 1.16
N ILE A 29 5.15 -1.66 2.48
CA ILE A 29 4.65 -0.48 3.19
C ILE A 29 5.64 0.67 3.05
N GLY A 30 6.93 0.45 3.30
CA GLY A 30 7.98 1.47 3.14
C GLY A 30 8.01 2.05 1.73
N CYS A 31 7.92 1.21 0.69
CA CYS A 31 7.85 1.65 -0.71
C CYS A 31 6.63 2.53 -1.01
N MET A 32 5.56 2.43 -0.24
CA MET A 32 4.32 3.22 -0.41
C MET A 32 4.24 4.42 0.53
N THR A 33 5.01 4.42 1.61
CA THR A 33 4.87 5.37 2.73
C THR A 33 4.92 6.86 2.32
N PRO A 34 5.81 7.33 1.43
CA PRO A 34 5.83 8.73 1.02
C PRO A 34 4.49 9.21 0.45
N ASP A 35 3.82 8.37 -0.33
CA ASP A 35 2.49 8.67 -0.88
C ASP A 35 1.37 8.52 0.17
N LEU A 36 1.49 7.56 1.09
CA LEU A 36 0.50 7.33 2.16
C LEU A 36 0.38 8.53 3.11
N TYR A 37 1.38 9.42 3.16
CA TYR A 37 1.32 10.67 3.90
C TYR A 37 0.10 11.51 3.53
N ARG A 38 -0.33 11.49 2.27
CA ARG A 38 -1.53 12.19 1.78
C ARG A 38 -2.83 11.76 2.46
N LEU A 39 -2.86 10.58 3.07
CA LEU A 39 -4.02 10.12 3.82
C LEU A 39 -4.20 10.87 5.16
N PHE A 40 -3.15 11.51 5.67
CA PHE A 40 -3.15 12.20 6.96
C PHE A 40 -3.17 13.72 6.84
N THR A 41 -2.85 14.26 5.67
CA THR A 41 -2.76 15.70 5.47
C THR A 41 -3.33 16.11 4.11
N ASN A 42 -3.83 17.34 4.05
CA ASN A 42 -4.21 18.01 2.81
C ASN A 42 -3.15 19.05 2.38
N VAL A 43 -2.10 19.21 3.20
CA VAL A 43 -0.98 20.12 2.96
C VAL A 43 0.08 19.44 2.09
N ASP A 44 1.01 20.22 1.59
CA ASP A 44 2.10 19.81 0.72
C ASP A 44 2.88 18.60 1.28
N TYR A 45 3.00 17.54 0.48
CA TYR A 45 3.67 16.30 0.87
C TYR A 45 5.16 16.27 0.48
N ASN A 46 5.74 17.44 0.18
CA ASN A 46 7.13 17.55 -0.27
C ASN A 46 8.11 16.91 0.71
N GLN A 47 7.89 17.06 2.01
CA GLN A 47 8.77 16.52 3.03
C GLN A 47 8.84 14.98 2.98
N SER A 48 7.72 14.28 2.73
CA SER A 48 7.71 12.81 2.68
C SER A 48 8.52 12.25 1.49
N HIS A 49 8.74 13.06 0.44
CA HIS A 49 9.49 12.69 -0.76
C HIS A 49 10.94 13.17 -0.75
N GLN A 50 11.45 13.63 0.39
CA GLN A 50 12.83 14.06 0.58
C GLN A 50 13.56 13.12 1.55
N TRP A 51 14.89 13.08 1.46
CA TRP A 51 15.72 12.30 2.37
C TRP A 51 15.59 12.72 3.84
N SER A 52 15.31 14.01 4.08
CA SER A 52 15.00 14.54 5.42
C SER A 52 13.72 13.93 6.01
N GLY A 53 12.81 13.43 5.16
CA GLY A 53 11.57 12.77 5.57
C GLY A 53 11.72 11.33 6.02
N LEU A 54 12.91 10.71 5.94
CA LEU A 54 13.12 9.29 6.29
C LEU A 54 12.67 8.94 7.72
N ILE A 55 12.95 9.81 8.70
CA ILE A 55 12.55 9.59 10.10
C ILE A 55 11.16 10.15 10.33
N PHE A 56 10.95 11.41 10.01
CA PHE A 56 9.65 12.07 10.11
C PHE A 56 9.31 12.75 8.78
N PRO A 57 8.17 12.42 8.14
CA PRO A 57 7.05 11.60 8.65
C PRO A 57 7.12 10.11 8.33
N ASN A 58 8.03 9.65 7.44
CA ASN A 58 7.93 8.35 6.81
C ASN A 58 8.03 7.16 7.77
N LEU A 59 8.99 7.18 8.71
CA LEU A 59 9.11 6.07 9.66
C LEU A 59 7.85 5.92 10.51
N LEU A 60 7.26 7.01 11.00
CA LEU A 60 6.06 6.96 11.82
C LEU A 60 4.87 6.40 11.06
N ILE A 61 4.65 6.86 9.82
CA ILE A 61 3.58 6.35 8.95
C ILE A 61 3.82 4.89 8.61
N GLY A 62 5.05 4.54 8.25
CA GLY A 62 5.42 3.15 7.96
C GLY A 62 5.18 2.22 9.15
N LEU A 63 5.57 2.62 10.36
CA LEU A 63 5.30 1.87 11.58
C LEU A 63 3.80 1.74 11.86
N PHE A 64 3.03 2.81 11.70
CA PHE A 64 1.57 2.79 11.83
C PHE A 64 0.93 1.76 10.89
N PHE A 65 1.28 1.78 9.60
CA PHE A 65 0.75 0.80 8.64
C PHE A 65 1.28 -0.62 8.87
N CYS A 66 2.50 -0.78 9.39
CA CYS A 66 3.00 -2.09 9.83
C CYS A 66 2.18 -2.62 11.01
N ILE A 67 1.83 -1.78 11.99
CA ILE A 67 0.94 -2.18 13.10
C ILE A 67 -0.43 -2.61 12.55
N LEU A 68 -1.05 -1.80 11.68
CA LEU A 68 -2.31 -2.16 11.05
C LEU A 68 -2.21 -3.49 10.30
N TRP A 69 -1.13 -3.69 9.53
CA TRP A 69 -0.92 -4.93 8.80
C TRP A 69 -0.78 -6.13 9.73
N TYR A 70 0.18 -6.11 10.64
CA TYR A 70 0.49 -7.28 11.46
C TYR A 70 -0.56 -7.57 12.52
N ALA A 71 -1.17 -6.55 13.12
CA ALA A 71 -2.15 -6.69 14.18
C ALA A 71 -3.59 -6.88 13.67
N LEU A 72 -4.00 -6.23 12.56
CA LEU A 72 -5.37 -6.21 12.10
C LEU A 72 -5.58 -6.92 10.76
N TYR A 73 -4.91 -6.47 9.70
CA TYR A 73 -5.24 -6.92 8.34
C TYR A 73 -4.77 -8.35 8.07
N ARG A 74 -3.53 -8.67 8.44
CA ARG A 74 -2.94 -9.97 8.21
C ARG A 74 -3.74 -11.12 8.85
N PRO A 75 -4.19 -11.07 10.12
CA PRO A 75 -4.99 -12.15 10.71
C PRO A 75 -6.28 -12.44 9.94
N MET A 76 -7.01 -11.40 9.50
CA MET A 76 -8.26 -11.57 8.77
C MET A 76 -8.02 -12.03 7.33
N LEU A 77 -7.09 -11.40 6.60
CA LEU A 77 -6.78 -11.72 5.21
C LEU A 77 -6.15 -13.12 5.07
N PHE A 78 -5.33 -13.54 6.02
CA PHE A 78 -4.75 -14.89 6.04
C PHE A 78 -5.83 -15.95 6.32
N ALA A 79 -6.74 -15.68 7.26
CA ALA A 79 -7.89 -16.56 7.50
C ALA A 79 -8.78 -16.69 6.27
N PHE A 80 -9.04 -15.59 5.56
CA PHE A 80 -9.84 -15.57 4.33
C PHE A 80 -9.18 -16.32 3.17
N SER A 81 -7.88 -16.14 2.99
CA SER A 81 -7.14 -16.72 1.86
C SER A 81 -6.61 -18.13 2.15
N GLY A 82 -6.77 -18.63 3.37
CA GLY A 82 -6.22 -19.92 3.80
C GLY A 82 -4.70 -19.93 3.86
N LEU A 83 -4.07 -18.78 4.09
CA LEU A 83 -2.62 -18.67 4.20
C LEU A 83 -2.15 -19.00 5.62
N HIS A 84 -1.08 -19.78 5.71
CA HIS A 84 -0.40 -20.04 6.97
C HIS A 84 1.10 -19.76 6.85
N LYS A 85 1.53 -18.69 7.49
CA LYS A 85 2.94 -18.29 7.60
C LYS A 85 3.17 -17.71 8.98
N PRO A 86 3.61 -18.49 9.97
CA PRO A 86 3.86 -17.99 11.32
C PRO A 86 4.94 -16.89 11.31
N LEU A 87 4.88 -15.96 12.24
CA LEU A 87 5.91 -14.91 12.39
C LEU A 87 7.15 -15.42 13.12
N ASN A 88 7.07 -16.58 13.81
CA ASN A 88 8.14 -17.21 14.59
C ASN A 88 8.79 -16.27 15.61
N ILE A 89 7.98 -15.41 16.24
CA ILE A 89 8.43 -14.44 17.25
C ILE A 89 8.34 -15.12 18.62
N ASN A 90 9.41 -15.81 19.01
CA ASN A 90 9.51 -16.49 20.29
C ASN A 90 10.54 -15.79 21.16
N GLY A 91 10.07 -15.10 22.23
CA GLY A 91 10.92 -14.39 23.18
C GLY A 91 11.32 -12.97 22.75
N LEU A 92 11.87 -12.22 23.73
CA LEU A 92 12.18 -10.81 23.57
C LEU A 92 13.24 -10.52 22.51
N ASN A 93 14.26 -11.38 22.39
CA ASN A 93 15.33 -11.20 21.40
C ASN A 93 14.82 -11.31 19.97
N ASN A 94 13.94 -12.28 19.69
CA ASN A 94 13.32 -12.42 18.37
C ASN A 94 12.35 -11.30 18.09
N PHE A 95 11.66 -10.82 19.11
CA PHE A 95 10.75 -9.67 18.96
C PHE A 95 11.51 -8.38 18.64
N SER A 96 12.59 -8.07 19.40
CA SER A 96 13.41 -6.88 19.13
C SER A 96 14.09 -6.94 17.77
N GLY A 97 14.59 -8.09 17.38
CA GLY A 97 15.15 -8.33 16.03
C GLY A 97 14.10 -8.14 14.92
N PHE A 98 12.88 -8.59 15.16
CA PHE A 98 11.76 -8.39 14.22
C PHE A 98 11.40 -6.90 14.08
N ILE A 99 11.29 -6.15 15.18
CA ILE A 99 11.04 -4.70 15.15
C ILE A 99 12.15 -3.96 14.41
N LEU A 100 13.42 -4.28 14.70
CA LEU A 100 14.56 -3.69 14.00
C LEU A 100 14.49 -3.99 12.50
N SER A 101 14.15 -5.23 12.11
CA SER A 101 14.00 -5.60 10.71
C SER A 101 12.86 -4.85 10.00
N ILE A 102 11.76 -4.53 10.71
CA ILE A 102 10.68 -3.68 10.21
C ILE A 102 11.18 -2.26 9.97
N ILE A 103 11.88 -1.66 10.92
CA ILE A 103 12.41 -0.29 10.80
C ILE A 103 13.35 -0.18 9.59
N ILE A 104 14.29 -1.12 9.47
CA ILE A 104 15.22 -1.16 8.33
C ILE A 104 14.46 -1.38 7.02
N ALA A 105 13.47 -2.26 7.01
CA ALA A 105 12.65 -2.52 5.83
C ALA A 105 11.86 -1.29 5.37
N ILE A 106 11.29 -0.52 6.32
CA ILE A 106 10.61 0.74 6.01
C ILE A 106 11.61 1.73 5.39
N TRP A 107 12.79 1.92 5.99
CA TRP A 107 13.79 2.86 5.45
C TRP A 107 14.27 2.47 4.05
N VAL A 108 14.55 1.18 3.84
CA VAL A 108 14.93 0.68 2.50
C VAL A 108 13.79 0.90 1.51
N GLY A 109 12.55 0.62 1.90
CA GLY A 109 11.39 0.86 1.06
C GLY A 109 11.20 2.34 0.70
N VAL A 110 11.28 3.25 1.67
CA VAL A 110 11.22 4.70 1.45
C VAL A 110 12.34 5.16 0.54
N ALA A 111 13.56 4.68 0.77
CA ALA A 111 14.71 5.02 -0.07
C ALA A 111 14.49 4.60 -1.53
N THR A 112 13.96 3.40 -1.78
CA THR A 112 13.63 2.96 -3.15
C THR A 112 12.56 3.83 -3.81
N HIS A 113 11.55 4.29 -3.05
CA HIS A 113 10.54 5.21 -3.55
C HIS A 113 11.17 6.56 -3.96
N ILE A 114 11.93 7.18 -3.06
CA ILE A 114 12.57 8.47 -3.32
C ILE A 114 13.53 8.38 -4.52
N LEU A 115 14.34 7.31 -4.60
CA LEU A 115 15.25 7.08 -5.73
C LEU A 115 14.49 6.94 -7.05
N TRP A 116 13.39 6.18 -7.03
CA TRP A 116 12.58 5.99 -8.22
C TRP A 116 11.93 7.27 -8.71
N ASP A 117 11.34 8.04 -7.79
CA ASP A 117 10.73 9.33 -8.12
C ASP A 117 11.78 10.33 -8.62
N GLY A 118 12.97 10.31 -8.03
CA GLY A 118 14.07 11.20 -8.42
C GLY A 118 14.58 11.03 -9.85
N ILE A 119 14.34 9.87 -10.47
CA ILE A 119 14.71 9.57 -11.87
C ILE A 119 13.50 9.49 -12.82
N THR A 120 12.28 9.70 -12.33
CA THR A 120 11.06 9.61 -13.15
C THR A 120 10.16 10.84 -13.06
N HIS A 121 10.48 11.83 -12.25
CA HIS A 121 9.72 13.06 -12.10
C HIS A 121 10.52 14.28 -12.60
N VAL A 122 9.80 15.37 -12.94
CA VAL A 122 10.37 16.66 -13.31
C VAL A 122 9.81 17.72 -12.36
N ASP A 123 10.27 17.66 -11.10
CA ASP A 123 9.89 18.60 -10.04
C ASP A 123 11.00 18.64 -8.97
N PHE A 124 10.67 19.05 -7.73
CA PHE A 124 11.62 19.13 -6.60
C PHE A 124 12.25 17.78 -6.23
N ARG A 125 11.69 16.65 -6.63
CA ARG A 125 12.21 15.29 -6.38
C ARG A 125 13.34 14.91 -7.30
N THR A 126 13.43 15.54 -8.48
CA THR A 126 14.37 15.17 -9.54
C THR A 126 15.80 15.44 -9.15
N PHE A 127 16.63 14.42 -9.12
CA PHE A 127 18.08 14.55 -8.92
C PHE A 127 18.91 14.17 -10.16
N ALA A 128 18.31 13.49 -11.16
CA ALA A 128 19.03 13.09 -12.37
C ALA A 128 18.13 13.15 -13.61
N PHE A 129 18.74 13.34 -14.77
CA PHE A 129 18.12 13.26 -16.11
C PHE A 129 17.00 14.27 -16.39
N LYS A 130 16.94 15.40 -15.68
CA LYS A 130 15.86 16.38 -15.79
C LYS A 130 15.59 16.82 -17.24
N ASP A 131 16.63 17.13 -17.99
CA ASP A 131 16.51 17.61 -19.36
C ASP A 131 15.96 16.52 -20.30
N ILE A 132 16.40 15.27 -20.13
CA ILE A 132 15.90 14.11 -20.88
C ILE A 132 14.43 13.85 -20.54
N LEU A 133 14.10 13.85 -19.25
CA LEU A 133 12.75 13.60 -18.75
C LEU A 133 11.72 14.66 -19.18
N SER A 134 12.20 15.87 -19.47
CA SER A 134 11.36 16.98 -19.94
C SER A 134 11.10 16.95 -21.45
N GLN A 135 11.84 16.12 -22.21
CA GLN A 135 11.68 16.05 -23.67
C GLN A 135 10.32 15.48 -24.06
N PRO A 136 9.67 16.07 -25.09
CA PRO A 136 8.41 15.53 -25.61
C PRO A 136 8.64 14.25 -26.42
N ILE A 137 7.78 13.26 -26.21
CA ILE A 137 7.66 12.06 -27.07
C ILE A 137 6.32 12.09 -27.75
N SER A 138 6.32 11.91 -29.08
CA SER A 138 5.11 11.79 -29.89
C SER A 138 4.52 10.37 -29.77
N ILE A 139 3.29 10.27 -29.26
CA ILE A 139 2.50 9.03 -29.19
C ILE A 139 1.13 9.31 -29.83
N PHE A 140 0.76 8.60 -30.88
CA PHE A 140 -0.51 8.78 -31.60
C PHE A 140 -0.82 10.25 -31.94
N GLN A 141 0.16 10.98 -32.52
CA GLN A 141 0.06 12.39 -32.94
C GLN A 141 -0.07 13.41 -31.76
N HIS A 142 0.05 12.97 -30.52
CA HIS A 142 0.08 13.83 -29.35
C HIS A 142 1.49 13.83 -28.72
N ASN A 143 1.93 15.00 -28.25
CA ASN A 143 3.21 15.16 -27.58
C ASN A 143 3.02 15.06 -26.07
N TYR A 144 3.69 14.09 -25.45
CA TYR A 144 3.71 13.89 -24.01
C TYR A 144 5.14 14.04 -23.47
N PRO A 145 5.36 14.69 -22.33
CA PRO A 145 6.69 14.72 -21.72
C PRO A 145 7.10 13.30 -21.30
N LEU A 146 8.37 12.94 -21.56
CA LEU A 146 8.91 11.60 -21.31
C LEU A 146 8.65 11.11 -19.88
N HIS A 147 8.81 12.00 -18.89
CA HIS A 147 8.56 11.63 -17.48
C HIS A 147 7.14 11.10 -17.24
N ARG A 148 6.10 11.66 -17.88
CA ARG A 148 4.73 11.16 -17.75
C ARG A 148 4.55 9.80 -18.40
N VAL A 149 5.15 9.60 -19.57
CA VAL A 149 5.11 8.30 -20.27
C VAL A 149 5.78 7.22 -19.42
N LEU A 150 6.95 7.53 -18.82
CA LEU A 150 7.65 6.61 -17.92
C LEU A 150 6.83 6.31 -16.65
N GLN A 151 6.26 7.31 -16.00
CA GLN A 151 5.46 7.12 -14.79
C GLN A 151 4.27 6.20 -15.04
N ILE A 152 3.49 6.45 -16.08
CA ILE A 152 2.30 5.65 -16.43
C ILE A 152 2.73 4.26 -16.90
N GLY A 153 3.67 4.18 -17.83
CA GLY A 153 4.13 2.92 -18.41
C GLY A 153 4.71 1.97 -17.38
N MET A 154 5.61 2.48 -16.51
CA MET A 154 6.21 1.67 -15.46
C MET A 154 5.22 1.25 -14.38
N SER A 155 4.24 2.10 -14.04
CA SER A 155 3.15 1.71 -13.15
C SER A 155 2.28 0.62 -13.75
N ALA A 156 1.89 0.76 -15.01
CA ALA A 156 1.09 -0.24 -15.72
C ALA A 156 1.84 -1.57 -15.86
N PHE A 157 3.15 -1.53 -16.06
CA PHE A 157 3.99 -2.74 -16.16
C PHE A 157 4.24 -3.40 -14.78
N ALA A 158 4.40 -2.62 -13.72
CA ALA A 158 4.65 -3.14 -12.37
C ALA A 158 3.44 -3.88 -11.79
N LEU A 159 2.20 -3.45 -12.09
CA LEU A 159 0.99 -4.06 -11.53
C LEU A 159 0.80 -5.55 -11.89
N PRO A 160 0.93 -5.98 -13.16
CA PRO A 160 0.86 -7.40 -13.51
C PRO A 160 1.95 -8.24 -12.82
N ILE A 161 3.17 -7.70 -12.71
CA ILE A 161 4.28 -8.37 -12.03
C ILE A 161 3.96 -8.53 -10.53
N LEU A 162 3.48 -7.48 -9.89
CA LEU A 162 3.08 -7.53 -8.49
C LEU A 162 1.95 -8.54 -8.28
N PHE A 163 0.94 -8.55 -9.14
CA PHE A 163 -0.14 -9.53 -9.10
C PHE A 163 0.37 -10.97 -9.24
N TRP A 164 1.25 -11.22 -10.22
CA TRP A 164 1.90 -12.51 -10.39
C TRP A 164 2.68 -12.95 -9.14
N MET A 165 3.46 -12.04 -8.52
CA MET A 165 4.18 -12.33 -7.28
C MET A 165 3.23 -12.66 -6.13
N ILE A 166 2.10 -11.95 -6.00
CA ILE A 166 1.05 -12.24 -5.00
C ILE A 166 0.46 -13.63 -5.24
N CYS A 167 0.11 -13.97 -6.46
CA CYS A 167 -0.42 -15.30 -6.81
C CYS A 167 0.58 -16.41 -6.47
N ARG A 168 1.86 -16.23 -6.79
CA ARG A 168 2.91 -17.19 -6.43
C ARG A 168 3.09 -17.32 -4.92
N HIS A 169 3.07 -16.20 -4.20
CA HIS A 169 3.13 -16.22 -2.75
C HIS A 169 1.93 -16.94 -2.15
N HIS A 170 0.73 -16.69 -2.64
CA HIS A 170 -0.49 -17.38 -2.22
C HIS A 170 -0.40 -18.89 -2.46
N GLN A 171 0.00 -19.31 -3.66
CA GLN A 171 0.16 -20.75 -3.99
C GLN A 171 1.15 -21.46 -3.07
N HIS A 172 2.25 -20.77 -2.71
CA HIS A 172 3.30 -21.35 -1.85
C HIS A 172 2.88 -21.53 -0.39
N TYR A 173 2.06 -20.62 0.15
CA TYR A 173 1.71 -20.60 1.57
C TYR A 173 0.26 -21.01 1.87
N ARG A 174 -0.53 -21.34 0.84
CA ARG A 174 -1.91 -21.78 1.00
C ARG A 174 -1.97 -23.16 1.60
N GLN A 175 -2.82 -23.34 2.62
CA GLN A 175 -3.14 -24.65 3.18
C GLN A 175 -4.13 -25.41 2.29
N ALA A 176 -4.05 -26.75 2.32
CA ALA A 176 -4.97 -27.61 1.58
C ALA A 176 -6.39 -27.61 2.17
N GLN A 177 -6.55 -27.24 3.45
CA GLN A 177 -7.86 -27.23 4.11
C GLN A 177 -8.75 -26.07 3.59
N PRO A 178 -10.06 -26.34 3.38
CA PRO A 178 -10.99 -25.34 2.92
C PRO A 178 -11.22 -24.26 4.00
N VAL A 179 -11.28 -23.01 3.58
CA VAL A 179 -11.62 -21.88 4.45
C VAL A 179 -13.12 -21.95 4.82
N HIS A 180 -13.42 -21.77 6.09
CA HIS A 180 -14.80 -21.81 6.61
C HIS A 180 -15.69 -20.76 5.90
N LYS A 181 -16.92 -21.17 5.53
CA LYS A 181 -17.86 -20.33 4.77
C LYS A 181 -18.16 -18.99 5.47
N ASN A 182 -18.33 -19.01 6.79
CA ASN A 182 -18.63 -17.79 7.56
C ASN A 182 -17.49 -16.77 7.51
N ILE A 183 -16.22 -17.21 7.48
CA ILE A 183 -15.07 -16.32 7.31
C ILE A 183 -15.13 -15.64 5.95
N LYS A 184 -15.41 -16.41 4.89
CA LYS A 184 -15.52 -15.84 3.54
C LYS A 184 -16.63 -14.80 3.44
N ILE A 185 -17.83 -15.13 3.95
CA ILE A 185 -18.99 -14.21 3.95
C ILE A 185 -18.65 -12.94 4.72
N TYR A 186 -18.11 -13.08 5.94
CA TYR A 186 -17.73 -11.94 6.77
C TYR A 186 -16.74 -11.00 6.07
N VAL A 187 -15.64 -11.56 5.55
CA VAL A 187 -14.59 -10.74 4.91
C VAL A 187 -15.09 -10.06 3.63
N ILE A 188 -15.90 -10.77 2.83
CA ILE A 188 -16.54 -10.18 1.65
C ILE A 188 -17.47 -9.04 2.06
N ALA A 189 -18.30 -9.23 3.10
CA ALA A 189 -19.18 -8.18 3.60
C ALA A 189 -18.40 -6.96 4.08
N VAL A 190 -17.35 -7.14 4.90
CA VAL A 190 -16.48 -6.05 5.35
C VAL A 190 -15.87 -5.32 4.16
N PHE A 191 -15.37 -6.05 3.16
CA PHE A 191 -14.78 -5.44 1.96
C PHE A 191 -15.81 -4.61 1.18
N LEU A 192 -17.02 -5.13 0.95
CA LEU A 192 -18.07 -4.43 0.22
C LEU A 192 -18.58 -3.19 0.96
N PHE A 193 -18.76 -3.28 2.30
CA PHE A 193 -19.13 -2.10 3.09
C PHE A 193 -18.03 -1.04 3.10
N SER A 194 -16.77 -1.44 3.19
CA SER A 194 -15.64 -0.51 3.11
C SER A 194 -15.54 0.14 1.73
N LEU A 195 -15.78 -0.62 0.65
CA LEU A 195 -15.82 -0.12 -0.71
C LEU A 195 -16.95 0.91 -0.89
N LEU A 196 -18.16 0.60 -0.39
CA LEU A 196 -19.28 1.51 -0.44
C LEU A 196 -18.98 2.82 0.31
N ALA A 197 -18.42 2.74 1.53
CA ALA A 197 -18.03 3.91 2.29
C ALA A 197 -16.98 4.76 1.55
N GLY A 198 -16.01 4.12 0.92
CA GLY A 198 -15.02 4.80 0.07
C GLY A 198 -15.67 5.53 -1.11
N ILE A 199 -16.58 4.86 -1.83
CA ILE A 199 -17.32 5.45 -2.95
C ILE A 199 -18.17 6.64 -2.49
N LEU A 200 -18.92 6.50 -1.39
CA LEU A 200 -19.74 7.59 -0.86
C LEU A 200 -18.89 8.79 -0.44
N SER A 201 -17.74 8.54 0.20
CA SER A 201 -16.82 9.60 0.59
C SER A 201 -16.19 10.30 -0.63
N TYR A 202 -15.86 9.55 -1.67
CA TYR A 202 -15.39 10.09 -2.94
C TYR A 202 -16.45 10.99 -3.59
N LEU A 203 -17.70 10.51 -3.70
CA LEU A 203 -18.81 11.25 -4.31
C LEU A 203 -19.14 12.52 -3.53
N TYR A 204 -19.19 12.46 -2.21
CA TYR A 204 -19.43 13.61 -1.34
C TYR A 204 -18.38 14.72 -1.55
N PHE A 205 -17.10 14.34 -1.61
CA PHE A 205 -16.03 15.29 -1.89
C PHE A 205 -16.11 15.83 -3.32
N ALA A 206 -16.41 14.97 -4.29
CA ALA A 206 -16.50 15.32 -5.70
C ALA A 206 -17.62 16.34 -5.95
N GLU A 207 -18.79 16.15 -5.34
CA GLU A 207 -19.93 17.07 -5.44
C GLU A 207 -19.62 18.43 -4.83
N GLY A 208 -19.02 18.47 -3.63
CA GLY A 208 -18.69 19.72 -2.93
C GLY A 208 -17.57 20.54 -3.59
N SER A 209 -16.75 19.94 -4.46
CA SER A 209 -15.59 20.59 -5.07
C SER A 209 -15.69 20.68 -6.60
N TYR A 210 -16.85 20.42 -7.18
CA TYR A 210 -17.03 20.32 -8.63
C TYR A 210 -16.73 21.65 -9.36
N SER A 211 -17.11 22.80 -8.76
CA SER A 211 -16.85 24.14 -9.31
C SER A 211 -15.35 24.46 -9.38
N ASP A 212 -14.56 23.94 -8.43
CA ASP A 212 -13.11 24.19 -8.37
C ASP A 212 -12.33 23.24 -9.29
N ALA A 213 -12.88 22.06 -9.59
CA ALA A 213 -12.24 21.02 -10.37
C ALA A 213 -12.00 21.39 -11.83
N PHE A 214 -12.97 22.06 -12.44
CA PHE A 214 -12.91 22.42 -13.85
C PHE A 214 -12.07 23.67 -14.12
N SER A 215 -11.76 24.46 -13.09
CA SER A 215 -11.10 25.75 -13.28
C SER A 215 -9.58 25.70 -13.17
N HIS A 216 -8.97 24.76 -12.44
CA HIS A 216 -7.55 24.89 -12.11
C HIS A 216 -6.66 23.64 -12.24
N ASP A 217 -7.07 22.44 -11.84
CA ASP A 217 -6.20 21.25 -11.97
C ASP A 217 -6.95 19.94 -11.76
N LEU A 218 -7.37 19.29 -12.84
CA LEU A 218 -8.03 17.98 -12.82
C LEU A 218 -7.19 16.89 -12.09
N TYR A 219 -5.86 16.95 -12.21
CA TYR A 219 -4.98 15.98 -11.58
C TYR A 219 -5.01 16.07 -10.05
N SER A 220 -4.92 17.29 -9.50
CA SER A 220 -5.05 17.54 -8.06
C SER A 220 -6.42 17.14 -7.53
N TYR A 221 -7.47 17.45 -8.28
CA TYR A 221 -8.84 17.10 -7.92
C TYR A 221 -9.03 15.58 -7.80
N VAL A 222 -8.64 14.83 -8.83
CA VAL A 222 -8.72 13.36 -8.82
C VAL A 222 -7.88 12.77 -7.69
N GLY A 223 -6.67 13.30 -7.47
CA GLY A 223 -5.81 12.86 -6.38
C GLY A 223 -6.43 13.08 -4.99
N LYS A 224 -7.04 14.26 -4.76
CA LYS A 224 -7.73 14.54 -3.49
C LYS A 224 -8.96 13.62 -3.30
N SER A 225 -9.78 13.45 -4.34
CA SER A 225 -10.96 12.57 -4.30
C SER A 225 -10.59 11.13 -3.97
N ILE A 226 -9.51 10.61 -4.56
CA ILE A 226 -8.98 9.26 -4.25
C ILE A 226 -8.52 9.17 -2.79
N ASN A 227 -7.92 10.22 -2.22
CA ASN A 227 -7.53 10.22 -0.81
C ASN A 227 -8.76 10.12 0.11
N TYR A 228 -9.86 10.81 -0.18
CA TYR A 228 -11.11 10.68 0.58
C TYR A 228 -11.67 9.27 0.51
N PHE A 229 -11.66 8.66 -0.68
CA PHE A 229 -12.03 7.26 -0.84
C PHE A 229 -11.20 6.35 0.08
N PHE A 230 -9.88 6.43 0.02
CA PHE A 230 -9.02 5.54 0.80
C PHE A 230 -9.08 5.79 2.31
N ARG A 231 -9.29 7.04 2.76
CA ARG A 231 -9.50 7.34 4.19
C ARG A 231 -10.73 6.60 4.72
N ALA A 232 -11.88 6.73 4.05
CA ALA A 232 -13.11 6.07 4.48
C ALA A 232 -13.01 4.54 4.36
N PHE A 233 -12.49 4.03 3.23
CA PHE A 233 -12.27 2.61 3.01
C PHE A 233 -11.40 1.99 4.10
N LEU A 234 -10.20 2.53 4.34
CA LEU A 234 -9.26 1.98 5.32
C LEU A 234 -9.79 2.07 6.75
N THR A 235 -10.52 3.12 7.10
CA THR A 235 -11.13 3.26 8.42
C THR A 235 -12.14 2.15 8.66
N LEU A 236 -13.09 1.95 7.75
CA LEU A 236 -14.13 0.93 7.89
C LEU A 236 -13.56 -0.49 7.81
N PHE A 237 -12.60 -0.70 6.92
CA PHE A 237 -11.89 -1.97 6.80
C PHE A 237 -11.12 -2.32 8.09
N SER A 238 -10.45 -1.33 8.71
CA SER A 238 -9.75 -1.53 9.99
C SER A 238 -10.71 -1.89 11.13
N LEU A 239 -11.87 -1.22 11.20
CA LEU A 239 -12.91 -1.56 12.18
C LEU A 239 -13.43 -3.00 11.95
N GLY A 240 -13.69 -3.38 10.70
CA GLY A 240 -14.08 -4.75 10.36
C GLY A 240 -13.01 -5.78 10.75
N CYS A 241 -11.73 -5.49 10.53
CA CYS A 241 -10.64 -6.37 10.97
C CYS A 241 -10.58 -6.50 12.49
N LEU A 242 -10.77 -5.39 13.22
CA LEU A 242 -10.81 -5.41 14.69
C LEU A 242 -11.97 -6.27 15.21
N ILE A 243 -13.17 -6.07 14.68
CA ILE A 243 -14.35 -6.87 15.03
C ILE A 243 -14.10 -8.36 14.72
N PHE A 244 -13.49 -8.67 13.58
CA PHE A 244 -13.11 -10.05 13.24
C PHE A 244 -12.24 -10.71 14.31
N ILE A 245 -11.22 -9.99 14.80
CA ILE A 245 -10.30 -10.50 15.82
C ILE A 245 -11.04 -10.76 17.13
N VAL A 246 -11.91 -9.83 17.54
CA VAL A 246 -12.74 -9.98 18.75
C VAL A 246 -13.68 -11.19 18.62
N LEU A 247 -14.41 -11.28 17.52
CA LEU A 247 -15.33 -12.40 17.28
C LEU A 247 -14.60 -13.75 17.24
N LYS A 248 -13.41 -13.79 16.63
CA LYS A 248 -12.59 -15.02 16.59
C LYS A 248 -12.11 -15.45 17.97
N ARG A 249 -11.90 -14.53 18.91
CA ARG A 249 -11.53 -14.84 20.31
C ARG A 249 -12.73 -15.26 21.15
N CYS A 250 -13.89 -14.64 20.94
CA CYS A 250 -15.07 -14.81 21.81
C CYS A 250 -16.02 -15.93 21.37
N SER A 251 -15.96 -16.40 20.13
CA SER A 251 -16.96 -17.34 19.62
C SER A 251 -16.36 -18.58 18.95
N SER A 252 -17.01 -19.74 19.20
CA SER A 252 -16.80 -20.99 18.45
C SER A 252 -17.28 -20.91 16.99
N ILE A 253 -17.85 -19.78 16.56
CA ILE A 253 -18.43 -19.58 15.22
C ILE A 253 -17.39 -19.78 14.12
N PHE A 254 -16.12 -19.46 14.39
CA PHE A 254 -15.01 -19.61 13.45
C PHE A 254 -14.09 -20.80 13.80
N SER A 255 -14.36 -21.57 14.87
CA SER A 255 -13.44 -22.58 15.39
C SER A 255 -13.83 -24.02 15.05
N LYS A 256 -15.04 -24.31 14.61
CA LYS A 256 -15.42 -25.67 14.20
C LYS A 256 -15.01 -25.88 12.74
N SER A 257 -13.85 -26.53 12.53
CA SER A 257 -13.64 -27.33 11.33
C SER A 257 -14.68 -28.47 11.38
N SER A 258 -15.53 -28.54 10.36
CA SER A 258 -16.38 -29.70 10.12
C SER A 258 -15.55 -30.97 10.18
N THR A 259 -15.84 -31.84 11.13
CA THR A 259 -15.59 -33.28 11.01
C THR A 259 -16.18 -33.81 9.73
#